data_45a98e07c89ca37d5f80a227c05dff5e
#
_entry.id   45a98e07c89ca37d5f80a227c05dff5e
#
_cell.length_a   1.000
_cell.length_b   1.000
_cell.length_c   1.000
_cell.angle_alpha   90.00
_cell.angle_beta   90.00
_cell.angle_gamma   90.00
#
_symmetry.space_group_name_H-M   'P 1'
#
loop_
_entity.id
_entity.type
_entity.pdbx_description
1 polymer ?
#
loop_
_entity_poly.entity_id
_entity_poly.type
_entity_poly.pdbx_seq_one_letter_code
_entity_poly.pdbx_strand_id
1 'polypeptide(L)'
;QQNFEELNIVPMSISYEIEPCDIQKARELVISRKHKYVKAEGEDLNSIMSGIMKQKGNIHLNIGKPLTAEEIADAASCDKNDRYQKIRHAVDLRVIEGYKLWKNNYVAYDIANHSFKYSDKYDQADVEKFVSYMEHQLDTVEPEINREDLRRIFLDIYANPVVTKELLEKEKATGAILL
;
A
#
# COMPACT_ATOMS: atom_id res chain seq x y z
N GLN A 1 -21.80 -7.96 22.02
CA GLN A 1 -21.41 -9.20 21.30
C GLN A 1 -22.38 -9.46 20.14
N GLN A 2 -23.70 -9.44 20.34
CA GLN A 2 -24.71 -9.62 19.30
C GLN A 2 -24.57 -8.66 18.10
N ASN A 3 -24.16 -7.41 18.32
CA ASN A 3 -24.04 -6.40 17.25
C ASN A 3 -22.90 -6.68 16.26
N PHE A 4 -21.89 -7.46 16.62
CA PHE A 4 -20.78 -7.79 15.71
C PHE A 4 -21.09 -8.96 14.77
N GLU A 5 -21.89 -9.91 15.25
CA GLU A 5 -22.32 -11.10 14.47
C GLU A 5 -23.34 -10.73 13.39
N GLU A 6 -24.06 -9.61 13.58
CA GLU A 6 -25.02 -9.08 12.61
C GLU A 6 -24.37 -8.24 11.50
N LEU A 7 -23.08 -7.84 11.67
CA LEU A 7 -22.35 -7.07 10.69
C LEU A 7 -21.66 -7.99 9.68
N ASN A 8 -22.10 -7.95 8.44
CA ASN A 8 -21.36 -8.55 7.32
C ASN A 8 -20.15 -7.67 6.98
N ILE A 9 -19.00 -7.97 7.58
CA ILE A 9 -17.75 -7.27 7.28
C ILE A 9 -17.19 -7.84 5.98
N VAL A 10 -17.23 -7.05 4.91
CA VAL A 10 -16.71 -7.40 3.58
C VAL A 10 -15.49 -6.53 3.29
N PRO A 11 -14.27 -7.06 3.39
CA PRO A 11 -13.07 -6.32 3.03
C PRO A 11 -13.03 -6.03 1.52
N MET A 12 -12.64 -4.80 1.18
CA MET A 12 -12.46 -4.38 -0.20
C MET A 12 -11.06 -3.82 -0.39
N SER A 13 -10.44 -4.09 -1.54
CA SER A 13 -9.15 -3.51 -1.91
C SER A 13 -9.21 -2.80 -3.25
N ILE A 14 -8.54 -1.66 -3.34
CA ILE A 14 -8.36 -0.93 -4.60
C ILE A 14 -6.87 -0.86 -4.87
N SER A 15 -6.46 -1.25 -6.08
CA SER A 15 -5.08 -1.15 -6.54
C SER A 15 -5.00 -0.19 -7.71
N TYR A 16 -4.17 0.82 -7.60
CA TYR A 16 -3.87 1.76 -8.68
C TYR A 16 -2.54 1.40 -9.34
N GLU A 17 -2.46 1.49 -10.66
CA GLU A 17 -1.19 1.39 -11.38
C GLU A 17 -0.28 2.58 -11.07
N ILE A 18 -0.89 3.77 -10.89
CA ILE A 18 -0.24 5.01 -10.46
C ILE A 18 -0.95 5.51 -9.20
N GLU A 19 -0.24 5.61 -8.10
CA GLU A 19 -0.78 6.15 -6.85
C GLU A 19 -0.96 7.67 -6.96
N PRO A 20 -2.18 8.21 -6.91
CA PRO A 20 -2.43 9.61 -7.20
C PRO A 20 -1.81 10.59 -6.18
N CYS A 21 -1.46 10.13 -5.00
CA CYS A 21 -0.87 10.94 -3.94
C CYS A 21 0.56 10.50 -3.59
N ASP A 22 1.26 9.80 -4.48
CA ASP A 22 2.58 9.21 -4.25
C ASP A 22 3.61 10.23 -3.79
N ILE A 23 3.79 11.31 -4.54
CA ILE A 23 4.80 12.32 -4.21
C ILE A 23 4.45 13.10 -2.94
N GLN A 24 3.16 13.38 -2.69
CA GLN A 24 2.70 14.03 -1.46
C GLN A 24 2.99 13.14 -0.25
N LYS A 25 2.68 11.84 -0.34
CA LYS A 25 3.01 10.84 0.69
C LYS A 25 4.51 10.73 0.93
N ALA A 26 5.30 10.66 -0.16
CA ALA A 26 6.75 10.59 -0.05
C ALA A 26 7.32 11.82 0.65
N ARG A 27 6.88 13.03 0.26
CA ARG A 27 7.27 14.30 0.89
C ARG A 27 6.93 14.34 2.39
N GLU A 28 5.69 14.01 2.75
CA GLU A 28 5.23 13.96 4.14
C GLU A 28 6.09 13.01 4.97
N LEU A 29 6.41 11.83 4.44
CA LEU A 29 7.24 10.83 5.13
C LEU A 29 8.68 11.28 5.31
N VAL A 30 9.30 11.95 4.32
CA VAL A 30 10.64 12.52 4.48
C VAL A 30 10.67 13.56 5.60
N ILE A 31 9.69 14.47 5.63
CA ILE A 31 9.61 15.50 6.65
C ILE A 31 9.36 14.88 8.03
N SER A 32 8.44 13.91 8.11
CA SER A 32 8.05 13.24 9.37
C SER A 32 9.20 12.48 10.03
N ARG A 33 10.19 12.05 9.26
CA ARG A 33 11.41 11.42 9.81
C ARG A 33 12.29 12.38 10.60
N LYS A 34 12.23 13.68 10.27
CA LYS A 34 13.10 14.72 10.89
C LYS A 34 12.35 15.54 11.93
N HIS A 35 11.09 15.82 11.68
CA HIS A 35 10.27 16.69 12.52
C HIS A 35 8.83 16.19 12.54
N LYS A 36 8.07 16.57 13.60
CA LYS A 36 6.62 16.35 13.60
C LYS A 36 6.00 17.09 12.40
N TYR A 37 5.43 16.33 11.47
CA TYR A 37 4.72 16.93 10.34
C TYR A 37 3.47 17.66 10.83
N VAL A 38 3.32 18.89 10.40
CA VAL A 38 2.12 19.71 10.68
C VAL A 38 1.52 20.05 9.31
N LYS A 39 0.32 19.57 9.08
CA LYS A 39 -0.42 19.87 7.84
C LYS A 39 -0.68 21.35 7.70
N ALA A 40 -0.47 21.87 6.49
CA ALA A 40 -0.85 23.23 6.15
C ALA A 40 -2.39 23.35 6.03
N GLU A 41 -2.90 24.57 6.15
CA GLU A 41 -4.32 24.84 5.91
C GLU A 41 -4.72 24.42 4.48
N GLY A 42 -5.79 23.66 4.34
CA GLY A 42 -6.29 23.17 3.06
C GLY A 42 -5.55 21.96 2.48
N GLU A 43 -4.50 21.45 3.12
CA GLU A 43 -3.72 20.33 2.61
C GLU A 43 -4.56 19.05 2.49
N ASP A 44 -5.44 18.77 3.42
CA ASP A 44 -6.35 17.61 3.36
C ASP A 44 -7.29 17.70 2.14
N LEU A 45 -7.84 18.90 1.89
CA LEU A 45 -8.69 19.13 0.72
C LEU A 45 -7.90 18.93 -0.59
N ASN A 46 -6.68 19.47 -0.66
CA ASN A 46 -5.80 19.32 -1.82
C ASN A 46 -5.43 17.84 -2.07
N SER A 47 -5.21 17.07 -1.00
CA SER A 47 -4.95 15.63 -1.09
C SER A 47 -6.16 14.86 -1.61
N ILE A 48 -7.37 15.19 -1.13
CA ILE A 48 -8.63 14.61 -1.62
C ILE A 48 -8.82 14.94 -3.10
N MET A 49 -8.65 16.21 -3.48
CA MET A 49 -8.78 16.65 -4.88
C MET A 49 -7.76 15.97 -5.78
N SER A 50 -6.51 15.84 -5.33
CA SER A 50 -5.48 15.07 -6.06
C SER A 50 -5.87 13.62 -6.22
N GLY A 51 -6.37 12.99 -5.17
CA GLY A 51 -6.86 11.61 -5.20
C GLY A 51 -8.01 11.40 -6.19
N ILE A 52 -8.85 12.41 -6.42
CA ILE A 52 -9.96 12.36 -7.38
C ILE A 52 -9.48 12.65 -8.80
N MET A 53 -8.71 13.73 -9.00
CA MET A 53 -8.43 14.31 -10.31
C MET A 53 -7.22 13.71 -11.03
N LYS A 54 -6.19 13.28 -10.29
CA LYS A 54 -4.97 12.76 -10.91
C LYS A 54 -5.21 11.41 -11.60
N GLN A 55 -4.43 11.16 -12.64
CA GLN A 55 -4.41 9.88 -13.33
C GLN A 55 -3.97 8.76 -12.39
N LYS A 56 -4.61 7.60 -12.54
CA LYS A 56 -4.36 6.39 -11.75
C LYS A 56 -3.86 5.22 -12.61
N GLY A 57 -3.79 5.44 -13.93
CA GLY A 57 -3.57 4.35 -14.88
C GLY A 57 -4.71 3.34 -14.83
N ASN A 58 -4.37 2.07 -14.81
CA ASN A 58 -5.34 1.01 -14.59
C ASN A 58 -5.75 0.92 -13.11
N ILE A 59 -7.01 0.57 -12.88
CA ILE A 59 -7.59 0.43 -11.53
C ILE A 59 -8.14 -0.98 -11.40
N HIS A 60 -7.85 -1.63 -10.28
CA HIS A 60 -8.45 -2.90 -9.92
C HIS A 60 -9.17 -2.75 -8.58
N LEU A 61 -10.47 -3.09 -8.59
CA LEU A 61 -11.28 -3.20 -7.38
C LEU A 61 -11.54 -4.68 -7.11
N ASN A 62 -11.22 -5.13 -5.90
CA ASN A 62 -11.57 -6.46 -5.43
C ASN A 62 -12.54 -6.36 -4.26
N ILE A 63 -13.60 -7.16 -4.32
CA ILE A 63 -14.55 -7.36 -3.21
C ILE A 63 -14.23 -8.74 -2.63
N GLY A 64 -13.64 -8.73 -1.43
CA GLY A 64 -13.22 -9.95 -0.74
C GLY A 64 -14.39 -10.76 -0.18
N LYS A 65 -14.09 -11.95 0.32
CA LYS A 65 -15.08 -12.76 1.04
C LYS A 65 -15.42 -12.09 2.37
N PRO A 66 -16.67 -12.13 2.83
CA PRO A 66 -17.03 -11.69 4.18
C PRO A 66 -16.20 -12.43 5.26
N LEU A 67 -16.02 -11.80 6.40
CA LEU A 67 -15.55 -12.52 7.58
C LEU A 67 -16.59 -13.57 7.96
N THR A 68 -16.12 -14.76 8.33
CA THR A 68 -17.02 -15.85 8.71
C THR A 68 -17.50 -15.71 10.17
N ALA A 69 -18.62 -16.30 10.48
CA ALA A 69 -19.14 -16.35 11.86
C ALA A 69 -18.12 -17.02 12.82
N GLU A 70 -17.35 -18.01 12.33
CA GLU A 70 -16.31 -18.69 13.11
C GLU A 70 -15.15 -17.74 13.46
N GLU A 71 -14.66 -16.95 12.48
CA GLU A 71 -13.60 -15.95 12.71
C GLU A 71 -14.04 -14.89 13.72
N ILE A 72 -15.29 -14.44 13.63
CA ILE A 72 -15.86 -13.47 14.55
C ILE A 72 -16.02 -14.06 15.96
N ALA A 73 -16.51 -15.31 16.07
CA ALA A 73 -16.68 -16.01 17.33
C ALA A 73 -15.32 -16.29 18.00
N ASP A 74 -14.31 -16.74 17.22
CA ASP A 74 -12.96 -16.96 17.71
C ASP A 74 -12.34 -15.65 18.24
N ALA A 75 -12.47 -14.55 17.51
CA ALA A 75 -12.04 -13.25 17.98
C ALA A 75 -12.81 -12.82 19.26
N ALA A 76 -14.12 -13.04 19.33
CA ALA A 76 -14.94 -12.69 20.49
C ALA A 76 -14.57 -13.43 21.76
N SER A 77 -13.97 -14.63 21.65
CA SER A 77 -13.49 -15.42 22.79
C SER A 77 -12.26 -14.86 23.48
N CYS A 78 -11.53 -13.95 22.83
CA CYS A 78 -10.30 -13.33 23.31
C CYS A 78 -10.57 -12.07 24.14
N ASP A 79 -9.53 -11.59 24.83
CA ASP A 79 -9.56 -10.26 25.44
C ASP A 79 -9.74 -9.16 24.37
N LYS A 80 -9.91 -7.90 24.85
CA LYS A 80 -10.23 -6.78 23.94
C LYS A 80 -9.14 -6.53 22.89
N ASN A 81 -7.87 -6.61 23.29
CA ASN A 81 -6.75 -6.29 22.38
C ASN A 81 -6.56 -7.39 21.35
N ASP A 82 -6.53 -8.64 21.78
CA ASP A 82 -6.38 -9.80 20.89
C ASP A 82 -7.56 -9.95 19.94
N ARG A 83 -8.77 -9.59 20.37
CA ARG A 83 -9.96 -9.53 19.51
C ARG A 83 -9.75 -8.59 18.33
N TYR A 84 -9.29 -7.36 18.58
CA TYR A 84 -9.03 -6.41 17.51
C TYR A 84 -7.92 -6.87 16.59
N GLN A 85 -6.86 -7.47 17.13
CA GLN A 85 -5.77 -7.99 16.31
C GLN A 85 -6.23 -9.13 15.39
N LYS A 86 -7.04 -10.06 15.88
CA LYS A 86 -7.60 -11.15 15.06
C LYS A 86 -8.50 -10.64 13.94
N ILE A 87 -9.43 -9.72 14.25
CA ILE A 87 -10.30 -9.13 13.23
C ILE A 87 -9.48 -8.35 12.20
N ARG A 88 -8.52 -7.51 12.66
CA ARG A 88 -7.62 -6.78 11.77
C ARG A 88 -6.88 -7.73 10.84
N HIS A 89 -6.25 -8.75 11.39
CA HIS A 89 -5.49 -9.74 10.62
C HIS A 89 -6.38 -10.41 9.56
N ALA A 90 -7.58 -10.86 9.93
CA ALA A 90 -8.53 -11.46 8.99
C ALA A 90 -8.94 -10.51 7.85
N VAL A 91 -9.06 -9.20 8.13
CA VAL A 91 -9.31 -8.17 7.11
C VAL A 91 -8.08 -7.95 6.26
N ASP A 92 -6.89 -7.79 6.88
CA ASP A 92 -5.62 -7.54 6.19
C ASP A 92 -5.31 -8.65 5.18
N LEU A 93 -5.48 -9.92 5.56
CA LEU A 93 -5.28 -11.06 4.65
C LEU A 93 -6.11 -10.92 3.37
N ARG A 94 -7.40 -10.59 3.51
CA ARG A 94 -8.31 -10.45 2.35
C ARG A 94 -8.00 -9.24 1.49
N VAL A 95 -7.61 -8.12 2.12
CA VAL A 95 -7.21 -6.90 1.41
C VAL A 95 -5.93 -7.16 0.61
N ILE A 96 -4.91 -7.77 1.23
CA ILE A 96 -3.65 -8.09 0.57
C ILE A 96 -3.84 -9.14 -0.52
N GLU A 97 -4.62 -10.18 -0.26
CA GLU A 97 -4.94 -11.21 -1.26
C GLU A 97 -5.61 -10.62 -2.49
N GLY A 98 -6.57 -9.71 -2.28
CA GLY A 98 -7.32 -9.04 -3.34
C GLY A 98 -6.56 -7.92 -4.05
N TYR A 99 -5.46 -7.42 -3.48
CA TYR A 99 -4.67 -6.36 -4.09
C TYR A 99 -3.94 -6.86 -5.34
N LYS A 100 -4.14 -6.19 -6.48
CA LYS A 100 -3.44 -6.50 -7.73
C LYS A 100 -2.11 -5.76 -7.78
N LEU A 101 -1.03 -6.49 -8.07
CA LEU A 101 0.28 -5.89 -8.38
C LEU A 101 0.33 -5.50 -9.86
N TRP A 102 0.88 -4.32 -10.12
CA TRP A 102 1.11 -3.76 -11.45
C TRP A 102 2.60 -3.83 -11.79
N LYS A 103 2.96 -3.64 -13.05
CA LYS A 103 4.36 -3.61 -13.49
C LYS A 103 5.19 -2.60 -12.68
N ASN A 104 4.63 -1.43 -12.40
CA ASN A 104 5.26 -0.39 -11.58
C ASN A 104 5.72 -0.90 -10.21
N ASN A 105 4.95 -1.80 -9.58
CA ASN A 105 5.31 -2.38 -8.29
C ASN A 105 6.59 -3.23 -8.39
N TYR A 106 6.68 -4.05 -9.42
CA TYR A 106 7.84 -4.92 -9.64
C TYR A 106 9.08 -4.14 -10.06
N VAL A 107 8.94 -3.15 -10.95
CA VAL A 107 10.02 -2.23 -11.35
C VAL A 107 10.56 -1.50 -10.12
N ALA A 108 9.67 -0.92 -9.30
CA ALA A 108 10.07 -0.21 -8.09
C ALA A 108 10.79 -1.13 -7.09
N TYR A 109 10.29 -2.36 -6.92
CA TYR A 109 10.94 -3.34 -6.03
C TYR A 109 12.35 -3.67 -6.49
N ASP A 110 12.56 -3.97 -7.77
CA ASP A 110 13.87 -4.34 -8.29
C ASP A 110 14.84 -3.16 -8.25
N ILE A 111 14.40 -1.94 -8.54
CA ILE A 111 15.23 -0.72 -8.40
C ILE A 111 15.60 -0.49 -6.93
N ALA A 112 14.64 -0.54 -6.01
CA ALA A 112 14.86 -0.26 -4.59
C ALA A 112 15.81 -1.27 -3.92
N ASN A 113 15.82 -2.53 -4.41
CA ASN A 113 16.62 -3.61 -3.85
C ASN A 113 17.87 -3.95 -4.69
N HIS A 114 18.16 -3.18 -5.74
CA HIS A 114 19.26 -3.45 -6.68
C HIS A 114 19.23 -4.90 -7.19
N SER A 115 18.04 -5.39 -7.55
CA SER A 115 17.79 -6.78 -7.95
C SER A 115 17.18 -6.87 -9.34
N PHE A 116 17.08 -8.09 -9.85
CA PHE A 116 16.38 -8.46 -11.08
C PHE A 116 15.37 -9.58 -10.81
N LYS A 117 14.90 -9.67 -9.56
CA LYS A 117 14.05 -10.77 -9.09
C LYS A 117 12.77 -10.92 -9.89
N TYR A 118 12.21 -9.79 -10.33
CA TYR A 118 10.96 -9.73 -11.07
C TYR A 118 11.11 -9.28 -12.52
N SER A 119 12.31 -9.39 -13.09
CA SER A 119 12.59 -8.96 -14.46
C SER A 119 11.75 -9.68 -15.54
N ASP A 120 11.09 -10.78 -15.20
CA ASP A 120 10.11 -11.48 -16.05
C ASP A 120 8.70 -10.83 -16.04
N LYS A 121 8.44 -9.87 -15.15
CA LYS A 121 7.14 -9.20 -14.99
C LYS A 121 7.01 -7.89 -15.74
N TYR A 122 8.10 -7.34 -16.25
CA TYR A 122 8.16 -6.07 -16.93
C TYR A 122 9.24 -6.09 -18.03
N ASP A 123 9.21 -5.12 -18.92
CA ASP A 123 10.23 -4.92 -19.95
C ASP A 123 10.98 -3.58 -19.75
N GLN A 124 11.97 -3.32 -20.62
CA GLN A 124 12.79 -2.12 -20.54
C GLN A 124 11.95 -0.84 -20.74
N ALA A 125 10.91 -0.86 -21.57
CA ALA A 125 10.04 0.28 -21.78
C ALA A 125 9.21 0.61 -20.53
N ASP A 126 8.79 -0.40 -19.77
CA ASP A 126 8.12 -0.22 -18.48
C ASP A 126 9.03 0.48 -17.47
N VAL A 127 10.31 0.08 -17.43
CA VAL A 127 11.32 0.72 -16.56
C VAL A 127 11.51 2.19 -16.94
N GLU A 128 11.72 2.48 -18.21
CA GLU A 128 11.93 3.85 -18.70
C GLU A 128 10.73 4.74 -18.40
N LYS A 129 9.53 4.23 -18.63
CA LYS A 129 8.27 4.94 -18.35
C LYS A 129 8.13 5.25 -16.86
N PHE A 130 8.35 4.25 -15.99
CA PHE A 130 8.23 4.42 -14.54
C PHE A 130 9.29 5.36 -13.99
N VAL A 131 10.55 5.22 -14.40
CA VAL A 131 11.65 6.10 -13.97
C VAL A 131 11.42 7.53 -14.43
N SER A 132 11.03 7.74 -15.69
CA SER A 132 10.71 9.08 -16.20
C SER A 132 9.55 9.73 -15.41
N TYR A 133 8.51 8.95 -15.09
CA TYR A 133 7.41 9.43 -14.27
C TYR A 133 7.89 9.80 -12.86
N MET A 134 8.66 8.92 -12.20
CA MET A 134 9.21 9.17 -10.87
C MET A 134 10.05 10.45 -10.86
N GLU A 135 11.02 10.60 -11.77
CA GLU A 135 11.88 11.79 -11.83
C GLU A 135 11.06 13.07 -12.00
N HIS A 136 10.06 13.04 -12.88
CA HIS A 136 9.15 14.18 -13.04
C HIS A 136 8.41 14.53 -11.75
N GLN A 137 7.94 13.52 -10.98
CA GLN A 137 7.30 13.77 -9.69
C GLN A 137 8.29 14.35 -8.67
N LEU A 138 9.52 13.82 -8.60
CA LEU A 138 10.56 14.31 -7.70
C LEU A 138 10.91 15.78 -7.99
N ASP A 139 10.89 16.20 -9.24
CA ASP A 139 11.18 17.59 -9.68
C ASP A 139 10.11 18.60 -9.24
N THR A 140 8.91 18.13 -8.81
CA THR A 140 7.84 18.99 -8.31
C THR A 140 7.99 19.37 -6.84
N VAL A 141 8.92 18.74 -6.12
CA VAL A 141 9.12 18.95 -4.68
C VAL A 141 10.20 20.01 -4.44
N GLU A 142 10.04 20.75 -3.35
CA GLU A 142 10.97 21.82 -2.95
C GLU A 142 12.41 21.31 -2.83
N PRO A 143 13.41 22.10 -3.30
CA PRO A 143 14.82 21.65 -3.34
C PRO A 143 15.45 21.44 -1.96
N GLU A 144 14.84 21.96 -0.89
CA GLU A 144 15.28 21.77 0.49
C GLU A 144 15.02 20.34 0.99
N ILE A 145 14.10 19.60 0.34
CA ILE A 145 13.83 18.20 0.66
C ILE A 145 14.94 17.33 0.06
N ASN A 146 15.51 16.46 0.88
CA ASN A 146 16.56 15.56 0.41
C ASN A 146 16.03 14.65 -0.70
N ARG A 147 16.57 14.81 -1.93
CA ARG A 147 16.08 14.12 -3.14
C ARG A 147 16.32 12.60 -3.06
N GLU A 148 17.38 12.16 -2.41
CA GLU A 148 17.70 10.74 -2.28
C GLU A 148 16.70 10.04 -1.33
N ASP A 149 16.43 10.66 -0.17
CA ASP A 149 15.41 10.19 0.76
C ASP A 149 14.03 10.16 0.09
N LEU A 150 13.69 11.20 -0.68
CA LEU A 150 12.44 11.31 -1.40
C LEU A 150 12.29 10.20 -2.45
N ARG A 151 13.34 9.97 -3.26
CA ARG A 151 13.39 8.89 -4.25
C ARG A 151 13.20 7.53 -3.60
N ARG A 152 13.92 7.27 -2.50
CA ARG A 152 13.83 6.02 -1.78
C ARG A 152 12.41 5.77 -1.28
N ILE A 153 11.78 6.75 -0.63
CA ILE A 153 10.43 6.61 -0.11
C ILE A 153 9.41 6.46 -1.26
N PHE A 154 9.60 7.19 -2.36
CA PHE A 154 8.76 7.05 -3.54
C PHE A 154 8.80 5.61 -4.08
N LEU A 155 9.98 5.03 -4.22
CA LEU A 155 10.15 3.63 -4.62
C LEU A 155 9.49 2.68 -3.61
N ASP A 156 9.66 2.91 -2.30
CA ASP A 156 9.07 2.08 -1.24
C ASP A 156 7.54 2.06 -1.30
N ILE A 157 6.88 3.17 -1.67
CA ILE A 157 5.42 3.23 -1.85
C ILE A 157 4.94 2.20 -2.88
N TYR A 158 5.67 2.05 -3.99
CA TYR A 158 5.34 1.09 -5.04
C TYR A 158 5.88 -0.32 -4.76
N ALA A 159 7.01 -0.46 -4.08
CA ALA A 159 7.65 -1.74 -3.79
C ALA A 159 6.99 -2.52 -2.64
N ASN A 160 6.52 -1.82 -1.60
CA ASN A 160 5.97 -2.44 -0.40
C ASN A 160 4.80 -3.41 -0.67
N PRO A 161 3.87 -3.16 -1.61
CA PRO A 161 2.84 -4.15 -1.94
C PRO A 161 3.39 -5.50 -2.42
N VAL A 162 4.57 -5.52 -3.07
CA VAL A 162 5.24 -6.77 -3.46
C VAL A 162 5.73 -7.51 -2.22
N VAL A 163 6.41 -6.78 -1.32
CA VAL A 163 6.91 -7.34 -0.05
C VAL A 163 5.77 -7.92 0.78
N THR A 164 4.66 -7.17 0.88
CA THR A 164 3.49 -7.60 1.66
C THR A 164 2.86 -8.88 1.07
N LYS A 165 2.78 -9.00 -0.25
CA LYS A 165 2.31 -10.23 -0.90
C LYS A 165 3.25 -11.40 -0.66
N GLU A 166 4.56 -11.20 -0.70
CA GLU A 166 5.52 -12.26 -0.37
C GLU A 166 5.39 -12.75 1.07
N LEU A 167 5.15 -11.82 2.01
CA LEU A 167 4.91 -12.19 3.40
C LEU A 167 3.63 -13.02 3.54
N LEU A 168 2.56 -12.63 2.87
CA LEU A 168 1.31 -13.41 2.85
C LEU A 168 1.53 -14.83 2.32
N GLU A 169 2.29 -14.99 1.21
CA GLU A 169 2.56 -16.32 0.66
C GLU A 169 3.40 -17.18 1.61
N LYS A 170 4.37 -16.58 2.31
CA LYS A 170 5.14 -17.25 3.34
C LYS A 170 4.28 -17.65 4.53
N GLU A 171 3.40 -16.78 4.99
CA GLU A 171 2.46 -17.06 6.07
C GLU A 171 1.57 -18.25 5.73
N LYS A 172 0.98 -18.27 4.54
CA LYS A 172 0.17 -19.38 4.04
C LYS A 172 0.96 -20.70 3.97
N ALA A 173 2.23 -20.63 3.60
CA ALA A 173 3.07 -21.80 3.47
C ALA A 173 3.53 -22.38 4.82
N THR A 174 3.74 -21.54 5.81
CA THR A 174 4.31 -21.92 7.13
C THR A 174 3.27 -22.03 8.24
N GLY A 175 2.09 -21.43 8.06
CA GLY A 175 1.07 -21.29 9.10
C GLY A 175 1.46 -20.32 10.23
N ALA A 176 2.56 -19.57 10.07
CA ALA A 176 3.01 -18.57 11.02
C ALA A 176 2.48 -17.19 10.64
N ILE A 177 1.96 -16.44 11.59
CA ILE A 177 1.51 -15.05 11.38
C ILE A 177 2.75 -14.17 11.16
N LEU A 178 2.84 -13.52 10.00
CA LEU A 178 3.96 -12.67 9.56
C LEU A 178 3.55 -11.21 9.25
N LEU A 179 2.24 -10.93 9.19
CA LEU A 179 1.65 -9.63 8.85
C LEU A 179 1.12 -8.86 10.05
#